data_e25c2e4e54280542af2fecc441781d83
#
_entry.id   e25c2e4e54280542af2fecc441781d83
#
_cell.length_a   1.000
_cell.length_b   1.000
_cell.length_c   1.000
_cell.angle_alpha   90.00
_cell.angle_beta   90.00
_cell.angle_gamma   90.00
#
_symmetry.space_group_name_H-M   'P 1'
#
loop_
_entity.id
_entity.type
_entity.pdbx_description
1 polymer ?
#
loop_
_entity_poly.entity_id
_entity_poly.type
_entity_poly.pdbx_seq_one_letter_code
_entity_poly.pdbx_strand_id
1 'polypeptide(L)'
;FKDIKLELNNLTLFTGVNSAGKSSAIQAILLLLQQRQSENGLLNGKYIKLGRFQEVRNTIINARKIDIGMTVKNADDEFECSIAINSEEKITKNNFEKIKGLDFVYLCAERIGVEDVYKQNLEKEYRIGIHGEYAFDYLSKERMNSIAEQDFRNMEEETGSNFGNQVDYWLNYIMGYSITAERIPGTEI
;
A
#
# COMPACT_ATOMS: atom_id res chain seq x y z
N PHE A 1 -12.36 18.39 2.98
CA PHE A 1 -13.02 18.17 4.28
C PHE A 1 -12.62 19.26 5.26
N LYS A 2 -13.52 19.64 6.19
CA LYS A 2 -13.18 20.53 7.31
C LYS A 2 -12.63 19.71 8.47
N ASP A 3 -13.32 18.65 8.78
CA ASP A 3 -12.96 17.65 9.77
C ASP A 3 -13.69 16.36 9.40
N ILE A 4 -13.02 15.20 9.50
CA ILE A 4 -13.60 13.90 9.24
C ILE A 4 -12.88 12.84 10.05
N LYS A 5 -13.65 11.97 10.68
CA LYS A 5 -13.17 10.75 11.32
C LYS A 5 -13.72 9.55 10.54
N LEU A 6 -12.86 8.65 10.15
CA LEU A 6 -13.21 7.42 9.46
C LEU A 6 -12.80 6.23 10.30
N GLU A 7 -13.71 5.29 10.49
CA GLU A 7 -13.40 3.99 11.09
C GLU A 7 -13.16 3.00 9.96
N LEU A 8 -11.99 2.37 9.97
CA LEU A 8 -11.59 1.38 8.99
C LEU A 8 -11.58 0.01 9.65
N ASN A 9 -12.20 -0.96 9.00
CA ASN A 9 -12.25 -2.35 9.43
C ASN A 9 -11.39 -3.21 8.49
N ASN A 10 -11.33 -4.54 8.77
CA ASN A 10 -10.58 -5.50 7.95
C ASN A 10 -10.92 -5.43 6.45
N LEU A 11 -12.17 -5.09 6.12
CA LEU A 11 -12.60 -4.74 4.78
C LEU A 11 -13.35 -3.42 4.83
N THR A 12 -12.86 -2.43 4.11
CA THR A 12 -13.48 -1.10 3.99
C THR A 12 -13.62 -0.72 2.53
N LEU A 13 -14.83 -0.42 2.10
CA LEU A 13 -15.15 -0.02 0.73
C LEU A 13 -15.60 1.45 0.70
N PHE A 14 -14.85 2.29 -0.02
CA PHE A 14 -15.22 3.67 -0.29
C PHE A 14 -16.10 3.77 -1.52
N THR A 15 -17.38 4.07 -1.35
CA THR A 15 -18.34 4.27 -2.43
C THR A 15 -18.92 5.68 -2.41
N GLY A 16 -19.49 6.12 -3.52
CA GLY A 16 -20.13 7.42 -3.64
C GLY A 16 -19.88 8.09 -4.99
N VAL A 17 -20.54 9.22 -5.21
CA VAL A 17 -20.44 10.02 -6.46
C VAL A 17 -19.01 10.56 -6.67
N ASN A 18 -18.72 10.98 -7.90
CA ASN A 18 -17.44 11.62 -8.19
C ASN A 18 -17.26 12.88 -7.34
N SER A 19 -16.01 13.17 -6.97
CA SER A 19 -15.64 14.30 -6.10
C SER A 19 -16.16 14.25 -4.67
N ALA A 20 -16.74 13.12 -4.21
CA ALA A 20 -17.16 12.95 -2.82
C ALA A 20 -15.99 12.83 -1.82
N GLY A 21 -14.74 12.82 -2.28
CA GLY A 21 -13.56 12.76 -1.41
C GLY A 21 -13.02 11.36 -1.15
N LYS A 22 -13.48 10.32 -1.85
CA LYS A 22 -12.98 8.93 -1.72
C LYS A 22 -11.47 8.85 -1.90
N SER A 23 -10.97 9.41 -3.00
CA SER A 23 -9.54 9.45 -3.28
C SER A 23 -8.76 10.27 -2.25
N SER A 24 -9.35 11.36 -1.74
CA SER A 24 -8.71 12.17 -0.72
C SER A 24 -8.55 11.43 0.61
N ALA A 25 -9.48 10.55 0.97
CA ALA A 25 -9.34 9.69 2.15
C ALA A 25 -8.18 8.70 1.99
N ILE A 26 -8.10 8.02 0.84
CA ILE A 26 -6.98 7.12 0.53
C ILE A 26 -5.65 7.88 0.48
N GLN A 27 -5.61 9.05 -0.17
CA GLN A 27 -4.42 9.91 -0.25
C GLN A 27 -3.95 10.36 1.13
N ALA A 28 -4.85 10.65 2.08
CA ALA A 28 -4.48 10.99 3.44
C ALA A 28 -3.77 9.84 4.16
N ILE A 29 -4.28 8.60 4.01
CA ILE A 29 -3.64 7.40 4.54
C ILE A 29 -2.25 7.19 3.91
N LEU A 30 -2.16 7.27 2.58
CA LEU A 30 -0.90 7.11 1.86
C LEU A 30 0.11 8.21 2.21
N LEU A 31 -0.35 9.45 2.39
CA LEU A 31 0.50 10.55 2.81
C LEU A 31 1.11 10.28 4.19
N LEU A 32 0.30 9.78 5.12
CA LEU A 32 0.78 9.41 6.44
C LEU A 32 1.77 8.24 6.35
N LEU A 33 1.45 7.19 5.61
CA LEU A 33 2.32 6.01 5.48
C LEU A 33 3.65 6.32 4.78
N GLN A 34 3.68 7.19 3.77
CA GLN A 34 4.93 7.54 3.08
C GLN A 34 5.91 8.35 3.95
N GLN A 35 5.44 8.99 5.03
CA GLN A 35 6.33 9.70 5.96
C GLN A 35 7.27 8.79 6.74
N ARG A 36 7.05 7.48 6.73
CA ARG A 36 7.93 6.49 7.38
C ARG A 36 9.36 6.54 6.85
N GLN A 37 9.50 6.83 5.55
CA GLN A 37 10.76 6.73 4.81
C GLN A 37 11.54 8.04 4.74
N SER A 38 11.02 9.13 5.27
CA SER A 38 11.65 10.44 5.18
C SER A 38 11.77 11.10 6.55
N GLU A 39 12.95 11.52 6.92
CA GLU A 39 13.17 12.29 8.14
C GLU A 39 12.53 13.68 8.07
N ASN A 40 12.57 14.33 6.92
CA ASN A 40 12.11 15.70 6.74
C ASN A 40 10.63 15.82 6.32
N GLY A 41 9.97 14.70 6.03
CA GLY A 41 8.60 14.68 5.51
C GLY A 41 8.50 15.06 4.04
N LEU A 42 7.51 14.47 3.35
CA LEU A 42 7.31 14.64 1.91
C LEU A 42 5.82 14.78 1.58
N LEU A 43 5.42 15.92 0.96
CA LEU A 43 4.13 16.04 0.27
C LEU A 43 4.12 15.23 -1.03
N ASN A 44 5.29 15.14 -1.67
CA ASN A 44 5.49 14.42 -2.90
C ASN A 44 6.46 13.28 -2.64
N GLY A 45 5.94 12.08 -2.59
CA GLY A 45 6.71 10.86 -2.31
C GLY A 45 6.47 9.79 -3.36
N LYS A 46 6.79 8.56 -2.99
CA LYS A 46 6.70 7.41 -3.89
C LYS A 46 5.26 6.98 -4.14
N TYR A 47 4.42 6.98 -3.11
CA TYR A 47 3.03 6.54 -3.22
C TYR A 47 2.10 7.59 -3.80
N ILE A 48 2.29 8.84 -3.39
CA ILE A 48 1.49 9.97 -3.86
C ILE A 48 2.34 11.21 -4.10
N LYS A 49 1.88 12.02 -5.05
CA LYS A 49 2.43 13.35 -5.37
C LYS A 49 1.28 14.33 -5.33
N LEU A 50 1.24 15.16 -4.31
CA LEU A 50 0.12 16.07 -4.03
C LEU A 50 0.39 17.52 -4.50
N GLY A 51 1.57 17.78 -5.07
CA GLY A 51 1.94 19.12 -5.46
C GLY A 51 2.34 20.00 -4.27
N ARG A 52 1.84 21.22 -4.23
CA ARG A 52 2.15 22.21 -3.18
C ARG A 52 1.04 22.26 -2.14
N PHE A 53 1.37 22.76 -0.94
CA PHE A 53 0.39 22.95 0.14
C PHE A 53 -0.87 23.72 -0.31
N GLN A 54 -0.69 24.77 -1.15
CA GLN A 54 -1.80 25.57 -1.65
C GLN A 54 -2.80 24.79 -2.50
N GLU A 55 -2.36 23.71 -3.13
CA GLU A 55 -3.19 22.88 -4.02
C GLU A 55 -4.02 21.86 -3.22
N VAL A 56 -3.53 21.45 -2.04
CA VAL A 56 -4.18 20.41 -1.21
C VAL A 56 -4.96 20.96 -0.02
N ARG A 57 -4.67 22.19 0.41
CA ARG A 57 -5.37 22.80 1.55
C ARG A 57 -6.85 23.02 1.26
N ASN A 58 -7.67 23.03 2.30
CA ASN A 58 -9.05 23.44 2.17
C ASN A 58 -9.12 24.95 1.91
N THR A 59 -9.49 25.34 0.68
CA THR A 59 -9.58 26.74 0.24
C THR A 59 -10.81 27.45 0.78
N ILE A 60 -11.90 26.74 1.04
CA ILE A 60 -13.16 27.32 1.55
C ILE A 60 -12.95 27.97 2.92
N ILE A 61 -12.22 27.27 3.80
CA ILE A 61 -11.93 27.78 5.16
C ILE A 61 -10.55 28.47 5.23
N ASN A 62 -9.89 28.66 4.10
CA ASN A 62 -8.52 29.21 4.01
C ASN A 62 -7.57 28.53 5.00
N ALA A 63 -7.56 27.21 5.02
CA ALA A 63 -6.80 26.43 5.98
C ALA A 63 -5.29 26.74 5.89
N ARG A 64 -4.67 27.02 7.04
CA ARG A 64 -3.24 27.27 7.18
C ARG A 64 -2.44 26.04 7.58
N LYS A 65 -3.15 24.94 7.88
CA LYS A 65 -2.60 23.69 8.37
C LYS A 65 -3.49 22.53 7.89
N ILE A 66 -2.86 21.40 7.65
CA ILE A 66 -3.52 20.12 7.40
C ILE A 66 -3.03 19.17 8.48
N ASP A 67 -3.95 18.59 9.23
CA ASP A 67 -3.68 17.56 10.23
C ASP A 67 -4.23 16.22 9.75
N ILE A 68 -3.43 15.17 9.84
CA ILE A 68 -3.85 13.81 9.54
C ILE A 68 -3.35 12.93 10.68
N GLY A 69 -4.27 12.20 11.30
CA GLY A 69 -3.97 11.23 12.34
C GLY A 69 -4.53 9.86 11.99
N MET A 70 -3.91 8.83 12.55
CA MET A 70 -4.36 7.46 12.46
C MET A 70 -4.15 6.77 13.81
N THR A 71 -5.20 6.11 14.29
CA THR A 71 -5.13 5.20 15.43
C THR A 71 -5.12 3.77 14.90
N VAL A 72 -4.11 3.01 15.24
CA VAL A 72 -3.99 1.59 14.90
C VAL A 72 -4.28 0.77 16.14
N LYS A 73 -5.21 -0.18 16.02
CA LYS A 73 -5.58 -1.11 17.09
C LYS A 73 -5.32 -2.53 16.62
N ASN A 74 -4.50 -3.24 17.37
CA ASN A 74 -4.32 -4.68 17.26
C ASN A 74 -4.82 -5.33 18.53
N ALA A 75 -4.83 -6.66 18.59
CA ALA A 75 -5.27 -7.40 19.77
C ALA A 75 -4.51 -7.00 21.05
N ASP A 76 -3.21 -6.69 20.91
CA ASP A 76 -2.28 -6.50 22.03
C ASP A 76 -1.78 -5.04 22.19
N ASP A 77 -1.99 -4.16 21.21
CA ASP A 77 -1.48 -2.77 21.25
C ASP A 77 -2.42 -1.79 20.54
N GLU A 78 -2.49 -0.60 21.07
CA GLU A 78 -3.14 0.55 20.45
C GLU A 78 -2.16 1.71 20.42
N PHE A 79 -1.98 2.32 19.25
CA PHE A 79 -1.16 3.51 19.14
C PHE A 79 -1.74 4.52 18.16
N GLU A 80 -1.43 5.77 18.41
CA GLU A 80 -1.80 6.88 17.56
C GLU A 80 -0.55 7.50 16.95
N CYS A 81 -0.63 7.82 15.65
CA CYS A 81 0.38 8.60 14.96
C CYS A 81 -0.26 9.72 14.15
N SER A 82 0.44 10.82 13.97
CA SER A 82 -0.10 11.96 13.25
C SER A 82 0.97 12.78 12.54
N ILE A 83 0.55 13.50 11.53
CA ILE A 83 1.32 14.55 10.85
C ILE A 83 0.54 15.85 10.85
N ALA A 84 1.29 16.96 10.93
CA ALA A 84 0.78 18.30 10.71
C ALA A 84 1.62 18.97 9.62
N ILE A 85 0.97 19.51 8.60
CA ILE A 85 1.60 20.19 7.46
C ILE A 85 1.18 21.65 7.50
N ASN A 86 2.12 22.56 7.55
CA ASN A 86 1.86 24.00 7.55
C ASN A 86 2.00 24.62 6.15
N SER A 87 1.72 25.92 6.06
CA SER A 87 1.80 26.69 4.81
C SER A 87 3.21 26.84 4.23
N GLU A 88 4.25 26.54 5.02
CA GLU A 88 5.65 26.51 4.59
C GLU A 88 6.08 25.12 4.12
N GLU A 89 5.12 24.18 4.00
CA GLU A 89 5.33 22.78 3.63
C GLU A 89 6.19 21.99 4.63
N LYS A 90 6.35 22.52 5.84
CA LYS A 90 6.99 21.80 6.93
C LYS A 90 6.04 20.75 7.49
N ILE A 91 6.53 19.53 7.62
CA ILE A 91 5.79 18.40 8.17
C ILE A 91 6.32 18.09 9.57
N THR A 92 5.44 18.19 10.54
CA THR A 92 5.69 17.73 11.91
C THR A 92 5.10 16.35 12.07
N LYS A 93 5.86 15.42 12.64
CA LYS A 93 5.49 14.02 12.85
C LYS A 93 5.37 13.72 14.34
N ASN A 94 4.42 12.88 14.70
CA ASN A 94 4.23 12.41 16.07
C ASN A 94 4.06 10.89 16.09
N ASN A 95 4.79 10.21 16.98
CA ASN A 95 4.74 8.76 17.21
C ASN A 95 5.01 7.87 15.98
N PHE A 96 5.91 8.28 15.08
CA PHE A 96 6.17 7.57 13.83
C PHE A 96 7.03 6.30 13.98
N GLU A 97 7.70 6.10 15.10
CA GLU A 97 8.53 4.90 15.30
C GLU A 97 7.71 3.61 15.22
N LYS A 98 6.48 3.61 15.77
CA LYS A 98 5.60 2.44 15.77
C LYS A 98 5.10 2.04 14.37
N ILE A 99 4.94 2.98 13.44
CA ILE A 99 4.49 2.66 12.08
C ILE A 99 5.61 2.29 11.11
N LYS A 100 6.87 2.45 11.49
CA LYS A 100 8.00 2.04 10.64
C LYS A 100 7.97 0.55 10.31
N GLY A 101 7.51 -0.28 11.25
CA GLY A 101 7.38 -1.72 11.11
C GLY A 101 6.08 -2.22 10.47
N LEU A 102 5.12 -1.35 10.18
CA LEU A 102 3.89 -1.79 9.54
C LEU A 102 4.16 -2.29 8.12
N ASP A 103 3.75 -3.51 7.84
CA ASP A 103 3.73 -4.03 6.48
C ASP A 103 2.44 -3.57 5.79
N PHE A 104 2.56 -2.97 4.61
CA PHE A 104 1.42 -2.61 3.79
C PHE A 104 1.74 -2.69 2.31
N VAL A 105 0.71 -2.96 1.52
CA VAL A 105 0.77 -2.98 0.06
C VAL A 105 -0.22 -1.96 -0.46
N TYR A 106 0.25 -1.11 -1.37
CA TYR A 106 -0.61 -0.20 -2.13
C TYR A 106 -0.60 -0.59 -3.60
N LEU A 107 -1.79 -0.81 -4.13
CA LEU A 107 -2.00 -0.98 -5.57
C LEU A 107 -2.87 0.16 -6.06
N CYS A 108 -2.35 0.95 -7.00
CA CYS A 108 -3.14 2.00 -7.64
C CYS A 108 -4.16 1.42 -8.64
N ALA A 109 -5.09 2.24 -9.10
CA ALA A 109 -6.08 1.83 -10.09
C ALA A 109 -5.44 1.53 -11.46
N GLU A 110 -4.39 2.25 -11.81
CA GLU A 110 -3.60 2.05 -13.03
C GLU A 110 -2.61 0.91 -12.80
N ARG A 111 -3.08 -0.32 -12.97
CA ARG A 111 -2.21 -1.50 -12.86
C ARG A 111 -1.56 -1.81 -14.19
N ILE A 112 -0.39 -2.48 -14.10
CA ILE A 112 0.24 -3.02 -15.29
C ILE A 112 -0.69 -4.02 -15.98
N GLY A 113 -0.78 -3.95 -17.31
CA GLY A 113 -1.53 -4.89 -18.12
C GLY A 113 -0.75 -6.18 -18.39
N VAL A 114 -1.24 -6.94 -19.36
CA VAL A 114 -0.54 -8.11 -19.88
C VAL A 114 0.62 -7.64 -20.75
N GLU A 115 1.81 -8.08 -20.44
CA GLU A 115 3.06 -7.79 -21.16
C GLU A 115 3.78 -9.10 -21.49
N ASP A 116 4.64 -9.08 -22.50
CA ASP A 116 5.45 -10.26 -22.88
C ASP A 116 6.52 -10.58 -21.82
N VAL A 117 7.03 -9.55 -21.14
CA VAL A 117 8.03 -9.65 -20.07
C VAL A 117 7.76 -8.65 -18.97
N TYR A 118 8.11 -9.01 -17.74
CA TYR A 118 7.93 -8.18 -16.57
C TYR A 118 9.25 -7.85 -15.89
N LYS A 119 9.36 -6.66 -15.33
CA LYS A 119 10.57 -6.13 -14.69
C LYS A 119 10.94 -6.89 -13.42
N GLN A 120 12.22 -7.03 -13.17
CA GLN A 120 12.73 -7.45 -11.86
C GLN A 120 12.71 -6.29 -10.87
N ASN A 121 12.41 -6.61 -9.62
CA ASN A 121 12.50 -5.66 -8.51
C ASN A 121 13.96 -5.63 -7.99
N LEU A 122 14.65 -4.56 -8.27
CA LEU A 122 15.99 -4.30 -7.73
C LEU A 122 15.93 -3.51 -6.41
N GLU A 123 14.76 -2.98 -6.04
CA GLU A 123 14.52 -2.25 -4.80
C GLU A 123 13.92 -3.19 -3.75
N LYS A 124 14.56 -3.34 -2.60
CA LYS A 124 14.14 -4.27 -1.55
C LYS A 124 12.82 -3.89 -0.83
N GLU A 125 12.43 -2.61 -0.87
CA GLU A 125 11.30 -2.08 -0.09
C GLU A 125 9.91 -2.36 -0.68
N TYR A 126 9.82 -2.60 -1.99
CA TYR A 126 8.53 -2.73 -2.68
C TYR A 126 8.40 -4.11 -3.30
N ARG A 127 7.70 -4.99 -2.63
CA ARG A 127 7.57 -6.40 -3.03
C ARG A 127 6.99 -6.53 -4.44
N ILE A 128 5.87 -5.85 -4.71
CA ILE A 128 5.13 -6.00 -5.98
C ILE A 128 5.01 -4.69 -6.78
N GLY A 129 5.47 -3.56 -6.23
CA GLY A 129 5.30 -2.23 -6.84
C GLY A 129 3.90 -1.64 -6.65
N ILE A 130 3.74 -0.36 -7.00
CA ILE A 130 2.45 0.35 -6.87
C ILE A 130 1.48 0.08 -8.03
N HIS A 131 2.00 -0.36 -9.17
CA HIS A 131 1.23 -0.79 -10.34
C HIS A 131 1.17 -2.32 -10.46
N GLY A 132 1.80 -3.07 -9.55
CA GLY A 132 1.95 -4.51 -9.64
C GLY A 132 3.08 -4.94 -10.59
N GLU A 133 3.95 -4.01 -11.00
CA GLU A 133 5.00 -4.19 -12.01
C GLU A 133 6.03 -5.25 -11.64
N TYR A 134 6.14 -5.61 -10.35
CA TYR A 134 7.07 -6.62 -9.84
C TYR A 134 6.36 -7.88 -9.30
N ALA A 135 5.06 -8.03 -9.55
CA ALA A 135 4.29 -9.16 -9.00
C ALA A 135 4.85 -10.52 -9.46
N PHE A 136 5.24 -10.62 -10.73
CA PHE A 136 5.80 -11.87 -11.29
C PHE A 136 7.21 -12.15 -10.77
N ASP A 137 8.05 -11.12 -10.62
CA ASP A 137 9.38 -11.28 -10.00
C ASP A 137 9.26 -11.70 -8.53
N TYR A 138 8.30 -11.11 -7.80
CA TYR A 138 8.00 -11.51 -6.42
C TYR A 138 7.54 -12.97 -6.36
N LEU A 139 6.60 -13.37 -7.22
CA LEU A 139 6.14 -14.77 -7.30
C LEU A 139 7.30 -15.74 -7.60
N SER A 140 8.16 -15.40 -8.55
CA SER A 140 9.33 -16.23 -8.91
C SER A 140 10.30 -16.40 -7.75
N LYS A 141 10.55 -15.34 -6.98
CA LYS A 141 11.49 -15.35 -5.84
C LYS A 141 10.95 -16.10 -4.63
N GLU A 142 9.67 -15.87 -4.31
CA GLU A 142 9.03 -16.37 -3.09
C GLU A 142 8.34 -17.73 -3.29
N ARG A 143 8.31 -18.25 -4.49
CA ARG A 143 7.53 -19.45 -4.89
C ARG A 143 7.66 -20.63 -3.94
N MET A 144 8.88 -20.88 -3.45
CA MET A 144 9.22 -22.04 -2.60
C MET A 144 9.08 -21.74 -1.10
N ASN A 145 8.84 -20.50 -0.73
CA ASN A 145 8.69 -20.12 0.67
C ASN A 145 7.36 -20.61 1.21
N SER A 146 7.35 -21.15 2.41
CA SER A 146 6.13 -21.58 3.08
C SER A 146 5.30 -20.40 3.57
N ILE A 147 3.99 -20.52 3.45
CA ILE A 147 3.03 -19.64 4.11
C ILE A 147 2.81 -20.17 5.53
N ALA A 148 2.59 -19.28 6.50
CA ALA A 148 2.30 -19.68 7.87
C ALA A 148 1.04 -20.56 7.94
N GLU A 149 1.09 -21.64 8.72
CA GLU A 149 -0.03 -22.58 8.89
C GLU A 149 -1.33 -21.90 9.36
N GLN A 150 -1.19 -20.85 10.18
CA GLN A 150 -2.31 -20.08 10.72
C GLN A 150 -2.90 -19.05 9.74
N ASP A 151 -2.30 -18.89 8.57
CA ASP A 151 -2.83 -17.97 7.57
C ASP A 151 -4.10 -18.59 6.95
N PHE A 152 -5.24 -17.90 7.07
CA PHE A 152 -6.54 -18.36 6.54
C PHE A 152 -6.53 -18.60 5.02
N ARG A 153 -5.52 -18.10 4.32
CA ARG A 153 -5.31 -18.31 2.88
C ARG A 153 -4.56 -19.62 2.59
N ASN A 154 -4.02 -20.25 3.62
CA ASN A 154 -3.26 -21.49 3.46
C ASN A 154 -4.22 -22.68 3.28
N MET A 155 -4.18 -23.30 2.12
CA MET A 155 -4.95 -24.47 1.74
C MET A 155 -4.02 -25.68 1.65
N GLU A 156 -3.23 -25.92 2.72
CA GLU A 156 -2.18 -26.93 2.75
C GLU A 156 -2.67 -28.35 2.42
N GLU A 157 -3.86 -28.72 2.91
CA GLU A 157 -4.48 -30.02 2.65
C GLU A 157 -4.72 -30.24 1.13
N GLU A 158 -4.93 -29.16 0.38
CA GLU A 158 -5.25 -29.21 -1.05
C GLU A 158 -3.99 -29.14 -1.92
N THR A 159 -2.98 -28.35 -1.51
CA THR A 159 -1.90 -27.92 -2.43
C THR A 159 -0.50 -27.96 -1.84
N GLY A 160 -0.37 -28.15 -0.53
CA GLY A 160 0.88 -27.91 0.21
C GLY A 160 1.12 -26.44 0.55
N SER A 161 2.03 -26.19 1.49
CA SER A 161 2.18 -24.91 2.19
C SER A 161 3.03 -23.85 1.46
N ASN A 162 3.60 -24.14 0.28
CA ASN A 162 4.46 -23.15 -0.37
C ASN A 162 3.66 -22.05 -1.11
N PHE A 163 4.23 -20.84 -1.13
CA PHE A 163 3.58 -19.65 -1.67
C PHE A 163 3.11 -19.82 -3.12
N GLY A 164 3.94 -20.42 -3.98
CA GLY A 164 3.60 -20.61 -5.40
C GLY A 164 2.37 -21.49 -5.59
N ASN A 165 2.27 -22.59 -4.86
CA ASN A 165 1.13 -23.49 -4.94
C ASN A 165 -0.14 -22.82 -4.41
N GLN A 166 -0.03 -22.03 -3.35
CA GLN A 166 -1.16 -21.27 -2.82
C GLN A 166 -1.68 -20.23 -3.79
N VAL A 167 -0.77 -19.50 -4.45
CA VAL A 167 -1.15 -18.52 -5.49
C VAL A 167 -1.84 -19.21 -6.65
N ASP A 168 -1.31 -20.35 -7.11
CA ASP A 168 -1.89 -21.12 -8.22
C ASP A 168 -3.27 -21.70 -7.85
N TYR A 169 -3.42 -22.24 -6.63
CA TYR A 169 -4.70 -22.68 -6.13
C TYR A 169 -5.76 -21.59 -6.14
N TRP A 170 -5.46 -20.45 -5.52
CA TRP A 170 -6.41 -19.35 -5.44
C TRP A 170 -6.73 -18.73 -6.80
N LEU A 171 -5.75 -18.63 -7.68
CA LEU A 171 -5.97 -18.13 -9.03
C LEU A 171 -6.86 -19.09 -9.84
N ASN A 172 -6.62 -20.39 -9.71
CA ASN A 172 -7.48 -21.40 -10.35
C ASN A 172 -8.89 -21.38 -9.78
N TYR A 173 -9.03 -21.32 -8.45
CA TYR A 173 -10.32 -21.27 -7.77
C TYR A 173 -11.18 -20.06 -8.18
N ILE A 174 -10.55 -18.88 -8.27
CA ILE A 174 -11.27 -17.62 -8.56
C ILE A 174 -11.49 -17.42 -10.06
N MET A 175 -10.51 -17.74 -10.89
CA MET A 175 -10.47 -17.36 -12.31
C MET A 175 -10.36 -18.54 -13.28
N GLY A 176 -10.07 -19.74 -12.81
CA GLY A 176 -9.86 -20.93 -13.65
C GLY A 176 -8.51 -20.93 -14.39
N TYR A 177 -7.51 -20.17 -13.93
CA TYR A 177 -6.20 -20.11 -14.54
C TYR A 177 -5.11 -20.59 -13.60
N SER A 178 -4.02 -21.11 -14.18
CA SER A 178 -2.75 -21.40 -13.50
C SER A 178 -1.69 -20.41 -13.93
N ILE A 179 -0.69 -20.17 -13.06
CA ILE A 179 0.37 -19.22 -13.31
C ILE A 179 1.74 -19.83 -13.06
N THR A 180 2.68 -19.63 -13.98
CA THR A 180 4.08 -19.93 -13.80
C THR A 180 4.91 -18.71 -14.15
N ALA A 181 5.79 -18.29 -13.23
CA ALA A 181 6.73 -17.21 -13.44
C ALA A 181 8.14 -17.80 -13.54
N GLU A 182 8.80 -17.60 -14.66
CA GLU A 182 10.17 -18.07 -14.93
C GLU A 182 11.07 -16.90 -15.31
N ARG A 183 12.34 -16.98 -14.88
CA ARG A 183 13.32 -15.99 -15.28
C ARG A 183 13.88 -16.33 -16.65
N ILE A 184 14.03 -15.32 -17.49
CA ILE A 184 14.73 -15.45 -18.78
C ILE A 184 16.23 -15.37 -18.51
N PRO A 185 17.01 -16.45 -18.76
CA PRO A 185 18.44 -16.46 -18.51
C PRO A 185 19.19 -15.38 -19.33
N GLY A 186 20.11 -14.67 -18.66
CA GLY A 186 20.96 -13.66 -19.32
C GLY A 186 20.28 -12.31 -19.54
N THR A 187 19.12 -12.09 -18.95
CA THR A 187 18.45 -10.78 -18.95
C THR A 187 18.27 -10.27 -17.52
N GLU A 188 18.17 -8.96 -17.35
CA GLU A 188 17.75 -8.30 -16.10
C GLU A 188 16.22 -8.14 -16.03
N ILE A 189 15.52 -8.93 -16.85
CA ILE A 189 14.06 -8.87 -17.05
C ILE A 189 13.42 -10.13 -16.49
#